data_8b7931a706d26b76da5d33e6b6fb6bdf
#
_entry.id   8b7931a706d26b76da5d33e6b6fb6bdf
#
_cell.length_a   1.000
_cell.length_b   1.000
_cell.length_c   1.000
_cell.angle_alpha   90.00
_cell.angle_beta   90.00
_cell.angle_gamma   90.00
#
_symmetry.space_group_name_H-M   'P 1'
#
loop_
_entity.id
_entity.type
_entity.pdbx_description
1 polymer ?
#
loop_
_entity_poly.entity_id
_entity_poly.type
_entity_poly.pdbx_seq_one_letter_code
_entity_poly.pdbx_strand_id
1 'polypeptide(L)'
;MAKPKIIYRCTACGYESAKWNGKCPSCGSWNTLEEDVPLPTQAVGNNRRKPVDLSDKIQELEEVDTTADVRYHTGVGELDRVLGGGLVRGSIVLLGGEPGIGKSTLLLQICQYFGKEHTVLYVSGEESAKQIKLRAERLGVTTKNLFLLTVTDAQSICDTISASRPDIVIIDSIQTMRMEEISSSAGSLTQVRECTNLFMHTAKQLDIPVWIVGHVNKDGAIAGPKVMEHIVDTVLYFEGERNLSYRLLRAVKNRYGSTNEIGVFEMQDSGLHEVPNPSAMLLDGRPHGVSGTCVTCMMEGSRPILAEIQVLATKSGFSAPRRQTQGFDYSRMVILIAVLEKHLGMFFGTLDVYLNVVGGFQLDEPAGDLAVALCLYSSLVDKPISERTVAFGEVGLGGEVRGISHIRRRVQEAERMGFTRCIVPHQCLHELKGGSYQIRIAGVRNLRQAFSVLEKDAREAKAL
;
A
#
# COMPACT_ATOMS: atom_id res chain seq x y z
N MET A 1 -40.71 -7.93 35.27
CA MET A 1 -39.60 -8.15 34.34
C MET A 1 -39.72 -7.10 33.23
N ALA A 2 -38.76 -6.15 33.14
CA ALA A 2 -38.77 -5.14 32.07
C ALA A 2 -38.42 -5.84 30.76
N LYS A 3 -39.19 -5.59 29.68
CA LYS A 3 -38.86 -6.09 28.35
C LYS A 3 -37.50 -5.56 27.92
N PRO A 4 -36.59 -6.39 27.31
CA PRO A 4 -35.31 -5.92 26.80
C PRO A 4 -35.55 -4.81 25.78
N LYS A 5 -34.82 -3.72 25.90
CA LYS A 5 -34.91 -2.56 25.01
C LYS A 5 -34.13 -2.90 23.72
N ILE A 6 -34.85 -3.22 22.67
CA ILE A 6 -34.26 -3.50 21.36
C ILE A 6 -33.68 -2.19 20.80
N ILE A 7 -32.45 -2.19 20.37
CA ILE A 7 -31.83 -1.12 19.59
C ILE A 7 -31.46 -1.67 18.19
N TYR A 8 -31.45 -0.79 17.20
CA TYR A 8 -31.08 -1.13 15.86
C TYR A 8 -29.70 -0.50 15.55
N ARG A 9 -28.73 -1.33 15.16
CA ARG A 9 -27.37 -0.88 14.83
C ARG A 9 -27.08 -1.03 13.34
N CYS A 10 -26.52 0.00 12.75
CA CYS A 10 -26.13 -0.03 11.35
C CYS A 10 -24.87 -0.89 11.14
N THR A 11 -24.97 -1.92 10.30
CA THR A 11 -23.86 -2.82 9.96
C THR A 11 -22.76 -2.14 9.15
N ALA A 12 -23.04 -1.00 8.48
CA ALA A 12 -22.07 -0.28 7.68
C ALA A 12 -21.26 0.76 8.46
N CYS A 13 -21.85 1.42 9.50
CA CYS A 13 -21.19 2.52 10.21
C CYS A 13 -21.28 2.48 11.73
N GLY A 14 -21.98 1.47 12.30
CA GLY A 14 -22.14 1.33 13.74
C GLY A 14 -23.14 2.30 14.40
N TYR A 15 -23.86 3.13 13.64
CA TYR A 15 -24.87 4.06 14.16
C TYR A 15 -25.99 3.30 14.87
N GLU A 16 -26.36 3.74 16.09
CA GLU A 16 -27.41 3.13 16.90
C GLU A 16 -28.70 3.95 16.82
N SER A 17 -29.83 3.24 16.66
CA SER A 17 -31.19 3.82 16.62
C SER A 17 -32.13 3.03 17.51
N ALA A 18 -33.03 3.73 18.18
CA ALA A 18 -34.11 3.08 18.95
C ALA A 18 -35.27 2.54 18.07
N LYS A 19 -35.23 2.85 16.77
CA LYS A 19 -36.22 2.41 15.77
C LYS A 19 -35.50 1.93 14.51
N TRP A 20 -36.07 0.91 13.90
CA TRP A 20 -35.64 0.47 12.60
C TRP A 20 -35.94 1.53 11.51
N ASN A 21 -34.99 1.87 10.72
CA ASN A 21 -35.15 2.75 9.57
C ASN A 21 -34.59 2.03 8.33
N GLY A 22 -35.29 2.07 7.21
CA GLY A 22 -34.83 1.45 5.95
C GLY A 22 -33.53 2.05 5.40
N LYS A 23 -33.17 3.28 5.84
CA LYS A 23 -31.95 3.98 5.48
C LYS A 23 -31.25 4.46 6.75
N CYS A 24 -29.96 4.22 6.88
CA CYS A 24 -29.18 4.70 8.03
C CYS A 24 -29.06 6.23 7.99
N PRO A 25 -29.46 6.95 9.07
CA PRO A 25 -29.37 8.42 9.10
C PRO A 25 -27.91 8.95 9.08
N SER A 26 -26.95 8.14 9.51
CA SER A 26 -25.56 8.55 9.62
C SER A 26 -24.79 8.36 8.30
N CYS A 27 -24.84 7.16 7.70
CA CYS A 27 -24.04 6.85 6.49
C CYS A 27 -24.87 6.79 5.21
N GLY A 28 -26.21 6.88 5.29
CA GLY A 28 -27.08 6.84 4.12
C GLY A 28 -27.26 5.48 3.45
N SER A 29 -26.69 4.41 3.98
CA SER A 29 -26.82 3.05 3.45
C SER A 29 -28.23 2.49 3.69
N TRP A 30 -28.74 1.73 2.71
CA TRP A 30 -30.07 1.11 2.79
C TRP A 30 -30.01 -0.30 3.39
N ASN A 31 -31.01 -0.67 4.19
CA ASN A 31 -31.19 -2.01 4.79
C ASN A 31 -29.99 -2.48 5.63
N THR A 32 -29.31 -1.57 6.31
CA THR A 32 -28.12 -1.85 7.13
C THR A 32 -28.40 -1.78 8.63
N LEU A 33 -29.62 -1.53 9.06
CA LEU A 33 -30.00 -1.50 10.48
C LEU A 33 -30.52 -2.88 10.90
N GLU A 34 -29.75 -3.57 11.74
CA GLU A 34 -30.08 -4.87 12.32
C GLU A 34 -30.44 -4.74 13.81
N GLU A 35 -31.30 -5.64 14.28
CA GLU A 35 -31.66 -5.69 15.70
C GLU A 35 -30.45 -6.11 16.54
N ASP A 36 -30.10 -5.29 17.51
CA ASP A 36 -29.08 -5.58 18.51
C ASP A 36 -29.74 -5.52 19.89
N VAL A 37 -29.65 -6.61 20.63
CA VAL A 37 -30.16 -6.67 22.01
C VAL A 37 -29.00 -6.28 22.92
N PRO A 38 -29.02 -5.09 23.55
CA PRO A 38 -28.00 -4.75 24.52
C PRO A 38 -27.98 -5.80 25.61
N LEU A 39 -26.83 -6.39 25.87
CA LEU A 39 -26.63 -7.21 27.05
C LEU A 39 -27.15 -6.44 28.26
N PRO A 40 -27.92 -7.07 29.17
CA PRO A 40 -28.33 -6.42 30.40
C PRO A 40 -27.06 -5.96 31.10
N THR A 41 -26.81 -4.65 31.13
CA THR A 41 -25.85 -4.07 32.04
C THR A 41 -26.21 -4.64 33.42
N GLN A 42 -25.39 -5.55 33.92
CA GLN A 42 -25.49 -5.95 35.32
C GLN A 42 -25.60 -4.66 36.10
N ALA A 43 -26.72 -4.53 36.83
CA ALA A 43 -26.96 -3.39 37.69
C ALA A 43 -25.70 -3.23 38.55
N VAL A 44 -24.90 -2.24 38.23
CA VAL A 44 -23.73 -1.87 39.02
C VAL A 44 -24.33 -1.48 40.36
N GLY A 45 -24.29 -2.44 41.29
CA GLY A 45 -24.63 -2.16 42.66
C GLY A 45 -23.83 -0.90 43.03
N ASN A 46 -24.43 -0.03 43.81
CA ASN A 46 -23.91 1.23 44.28
C ASN A 46 -22.67 1.02 45.18
N ASN A 47 -21.68 0.27 44.70
CA ASN A 47 -20.32 0.30 45.20
C ASN A 47 -19.74 1.60 44.69
N ARG A 48 -19.80 2.66 45.49
CA ARG A 48 -18.94 3.83 45.34
C ARG A 48 -17.55 3.29 45.14
N ARG A 49 -17.09 3.26 43.87
CA ARG A 49 -15.68 2.98 43.53
C ARG A 49 -14.88 3.96 44.38
N LYS A 50 -14.07 3.44 45.33
CA LYS A 50 -13.06 4.25 45.98
C LYS A 50 -12.28 4.94 44.86
N PRO A 51 -11.99 6.23 44.99
CA PRO A 51 -11.11 6.89 44.03
C PRO A 51 -9.86 6.01 43.90
N VAL A 52 -9.62 5.49 42.71
CA VAL A 52 -8.37 4.79 42.43
C VAL A 52 -7.31 5.90 42.43
N ASP A 53 -6.39 5.84 43.38
CA ASP A 53 -5.25 6.74 43.38
C ASP A 53 -4.42 6.41 42.13
N LEU A 54 -4.42 7.33 41.18
CA LEU A 54 -3.70 7.24 39.93
C LEU A 54 -2.42 8.08 39.95
N SER A 55 -2.04 8.63 41.10
CA SER A 55 -0.86 9.47 41.25
C SER A 55 0.41 8.77 40.76
N ASP A 56 0.54 7.46 41.03
CA ASP A 56 1.68 6.63 40.57
C ASP A 56 1.71 6.40 39.04
N LYS A 57 0.64 6.78 38.33
CA LYS A 57 0.56 6.66 36.85
C LYS A 57 0.81 8.00 36.14
N ILE A 58 0.91 9.08 36.90
CA ILE A 58 1.23 10.41 36.36
C ILE A 58 2.74 10.53 36.35
N GLN A 59 3.31 10.63 35.15
CA GLN A 59 4.76 10.81 34.93
C GLN A 59 5.01 12.13 34.22
N GLU A 60 6.05 12.83 34.57
CA GLU A 60 6.51 13.98 33.79
C GLU A 60 7.08 13.50 32.45
N LEU A 61 6.83 14.25 31.37
CA LEU A 61 7.26 13.86 30.02
C LEU A 61 8.79 13.65 29.93
N GLU A 62 9.55 14.45 30.70
CA GLU A 62 11.02 14.35 30.74
C GLU A 62 11.52 13.10 31.47
N GLU A 63 10.72 12.53 32.36
CA GLU A 63 11.05 11.31 33.12
C GLU A 63 10.70 10.03 32.37
N VAL A 64 9.96 10.15 31.27
CA VAL A 64 9.63 8.97 30.44
C VAL A 64 10.88 8.51 29.72
N ASP A 65 11.40 7.35 30.11
CA ASP A 65 12.55 6.74 29.46
C ASP A 65 12.20 6.29 28.03
N THR A 66 12.74 6.98 27.03
CA THR A 66 12.59 6.67 25.61
C THR A 66 13.74 5.79 25.09
N THR A 67 14.73 5.46 25.91
CA THR A 67 15.87 4.63 25.51
C THR A 67 15.47 3.17 25.25
N ALA A 68 14.28 2.78 25.69
CA ALA A 68 13.70 1.45 25.52
C ALA A 68 12.77 1.32 24.28
N ASP A 69 12.89 2.17 23.26
CA ASP A 69 12.20 1.99 21.99
C ASP A 69 12.81 0.78 21.24
N VAL A 70 12.71 -0.41 21.89
CA VAL A 70 13.18 -1.67 21.33
C VAL A 70 12.25 -2.02 20.18
N ARG A 71 12.77 -1.86 18.97
CA ARG A 71 12.11 -2.33 17.76
C ARG A 71 12.63 -3.73 17.44
N TYR A 72 11.72 -4.64 17.19
CA TYR A 72 12.05 -5.95 16.66
C TYR A 72 12.24 -5.84 15.16
N HIS A 73 13.42 -6.14 14.65
CA HIS A 73 13.66 -6.26 13.22
C HIS A 73 12.98 -7.53 12.69
N THR A 74 12.23 -7.38 11.61
CA THR A 74 11.50 -8.51 11.00
C THR A 74 12.41 -9.42 10.18
N GLY A 75 13.63 -8.98 9.89
CA GLY A 75 14.56 -9.65 8.99
C GLY A 75 14.22 -9.47 7.51
N VAL A 76 13.23 -8.64 7.21
CA VAL A 76 12.78 -8.27 5.87
C VAL A 76 12.86 -6.75 5.74
N GLY A 77 13.85 -6.24 5.01
CA GLY A 77 14.15 -4.81 4.93
C GLY A 77 13.03 -3.96 4.38
N GLU A 78 12.28 -4.48 3.40
CA GLU A 78 11.11 -3.81 2.83
C GLU A 78 9.96 -3.71 3.86
N LEU A 79 9.78 -4.69 4.73
CA LEU A 79 8.80 -4.64 5.81
C LEU A 79 9.24 -3.69 6.92
N ASP A 80 10.50 -3.76 7.36
CA ASP A 80 11.05 -2.86 8.37
C ASP A 80 10.94 -1.40 7.94
N ARG A 81 11.17 -1.10 6.65
CA ARG A 81 10.97 0.23 6.07
C ARG A 81 9.54 0.73 6.27
N VAL A 82 8.55 -0.07 5.90
CA VAL A 82 7.12 0.30 6.00
C VAL A 82 6.68 0.46 7.45
N LEU A 83 7.26 -0.32 8.36
CA LEU A 83 7.04 -0.20 9.81
C LEU A 83 7.72 1.05 10.41
N GLY A 84 8.65 1.70 9.69
CA GLY A 84 9.42 2.84 10.19
C GLY A 84 10.65 2.43 10.99
N GLY A 85 11.25 1.27 10.64
CA GLY A 85 12.47 0.73 11.25
C GLY A 85 12.28 -0.53 12.08
N GLY A 86 11.10 -1.17 12.02
CA GLY A 86 10.79 -2.42 12.71
C GLY A 86 9.54 -2.38 13.58
N LEU A 87 9.19 -3.50 14.17
CA LEU A 87 7.99 -3.70 14.99
C LEU A 87 8.21 -3.13 16.41
N VAL A 88 7.38 -2.19 16.83
CA VAL A 88 7.48 -1.56 18.15
C VAL A 88 6.82 -2.43 19.22
N ARG A 89 7.44 -2.52 20.40
CA ARG A 89 6.88 -3.24 21.55
C ARG A 89 5.52 -2.66 21.96
N GLY A 90 4.63 -3.54 22.42
CA GLY A 90 3.27 -3.15 22.82
C GLY A 90 2.42 -2.55 21.70
N SER A 91 2.89 -2.56 20.44
CA SER A 91 2.12 -2.06 19.30
C SER A 91 1.16 -3.09 18.77
N ILE A 92 0.10 -2.60 18.12
CA ILE A 92 -0.83 -3.45 17.40
C ILE A 92 -0.82 -3.08 15.91
N VAL A 93 -0.53 -4.07 15.07
CA VAL A 93 -0.37 -3.92 13.61
C VAL A 93 -1.45 -4.70 12.89
N LEU A 94 -2.25 -4.01 12.08
CA LEU A 94 -3.21 -4.63 11.17
C LEU A 94 -2.55 -4.86 9.81
N LEU A 95 -2.54 -6.11 9.34
CA LEU A 95 -2.16 -6.47 7.98
C LEU A 95 -3.40 -6.83 7.18
N GLY A 96 -3.86 -5.89 6.35
CA GLY A 96 -5.02 -6.02 5.47
C GLY A 96 -4.65 -6.44 4.05
N GLY A 97 -5.65 -6.88 3.29
CA GLY A 97 -5.50 -7.20 1.86
C GLY A 97 -6.43 -8.32 1.40
N GLU A 98 -6.55 -8.51 0.08
CA GLU A 98 -7.37 -9.56 -0.50
C GLU A 98 -6.97 -10.97 -0.02
N PRO A 99 -7.92 -11.93 0.04
CA PRO A 99 -7.59 -13.33 0.27
C PRO A 99 -6.61 -13.85 -0.79
N GLY A 100 -5.58 -14.58 -0.34
CA GLY A 100 -4.56 -15.16 -1.24
C GLY A 100 -3.47 -14.19 -1.70
N ILE A 101 -3.44 -12.92 -1.25
CA ILE A 101 -2.42 -11.93 -1.65
C ILE A 101 -1.03 -12.23 -1.06
N GLY A 102 -0.92 -13.02 0.03
CA GLY A 102 0.34 -13.38 0.65
C GLY A 102 0.49 -12.98 2.13
N LYS A 103 -0.55 -12.47 2.80
CA LYS A 103 -0.49 -12.01 4.21
C LYS A 103 0.08 -13.06 5.16
N SER A 104 -0.56 -14.22 5.23
CA SER A 104 -0.12 -15.33 6.12
C SER A 104 1.23 -15.90 5.70
N THR A 105 1.60 -15.81 4.41
CA THR A 105 2.92 -16.20 3.91
C THR A 105 3.99 -15.29 4.49
N LEU A 106 3.83 -13.97 4.39
CA LEU A 106 4.77 -13.00 4.97
C LEU A 106 4.91 -13.22 6.47
N LEU A 107 3.79 -13.36 7.19
CA LEU A 107 3.81 -13.52 8.64
C LEU A 107 4.52 -14.82 9.07
N LEU A 108 4.33 -15.93 8.36
CA LEU A 108 5.09 -17.15 8.63
C LEU A 108 6.59 -17.00 8.33
N GLN A 109 6.95 -16.28 7.25
CA GLN A 109 8.36 -16.05 6.93
C GLN A 109 9.06 -15.20 7.99
N ILE A 110 8.41 -14.13 8.49
CA ILE A 110 9.00 -13.32 9.57
C ILE A 110 9.10 -14.09 10.88
N CYS A 111 8.25 -15.11 11.14
CA CYS A 111 8.39 -15.98 12.30
C CYS A 111 9.75 -16.70 12.32
N GLN A 112 10.33 -17.02 11.16
CA GLN A 112 11.67 -17.64 11.08
C GLN A 112 12.75 -16.69 11.61
N TYR A 113 12.61 -15.38 11.37
CA TYR A 113 13.56 -14.38 11.86
C TYR A 113 13.35 -14.10 13.34
N PHE A 114 12.14 -13.81 13.74
CA PHE A 114 11.81 -13.58 15.14
C PHE A 114 12.18 -14.77 16.02
N GLY A 115 11.88 -15.98 15.55
CA GLY A 115 12.14 -17.20 16.30
C GLY A 115 13.61 -17.56 16.50
N LYS A 116 14.56 -16.76 16.00
CA LYS A 116 15.99 -16.92 16.34
C LYS A 116 16.28 -16.51 17.77
N GLU A 117 15.62 -15.45 18.25
CA GLU A 117 15.90 -14.81 19.53
C GLU A 117 14.65 -14.62 20.40
N HIS A 118 13.45 -14.73 19.81
CA HIS A 118 12.18 -14.40 20.42
C HIS A 118 11.18 -15.54 20.32
N THR A 119 10.27 -15.60 21.27
CA THR A 119 9.14 -16.54 21.26
C THR A 119 7.96 -15.92 20.51
N VAL A 120 7.42 -16.66 19.53
CA VAL A 120 6.29 -16.23 18.71
C VAL A 120 5.09 -17.13 18.97
N LEU A 121 3.97 -16.56 19.32
CA LEU A 121 2.67 -17.26 19.40
C LEU A 121 1.85 -16.95 18.14
N TYR A 122 1.63 -17.94 17.30
CA TYR A 122 0.78 -17.84 16.11
C TYR A 122 -0.58 -18.45 16.41
N VAL A 123 -1.60 -17.59 16.44
CA VAL A 123 -2.98 -17.98 16.68
C VAL A 123 -3.71 -18.06 15.34
N SER A 124 -4.31 -19.19 15.04
CA SER A 124 -5.10 -19.40 13.83
C SER A 124 -6.53 -19.84 14.15
N GLY A 125 -7.49 -19.15 13.55
CA GLY A 125 -8.89 -19.54 13.59
C GLY A 125 -9.39 -20.17 12.27
N GLU A 126 -8.58 -20.15 11.21
CA GLU A 126 -8.96 -20.66 9.88
C GLU A 126 -8.29 -22.00 9.55
N GLU A 127 -7.04 -22.15 9.93
CA GLU A 127 -6.23 -23.32 9.57
C GLU A 127 -5.89 -24.18 10.79
N SER A 128 -5.89 -25.48 10.59
CA SER A 128 -5.39 -26.42 11.57
C SER A 128 -3.87 -26.33 11.73
N ALA A 129 -3.35 -26.73 12.89
CA ALA A 129 -1.91 -26.77 13.14
C ALA A 129 -1.14 -27.59 12.08
N LYS A 130 -1.75 -28.66 11.54
CA LYS A 130 -1.15 -29.46 10.47
C LYS A 130 -1.01 -28.69 9.15
N GLN A 131 -2.00 -27.90 8.77
CA GLN A 131 -1.96 -27.08 7.56
C GLN A 131 -0.91 -25.97 7.67
N ILE A 132 -0.85 -25.30 8.83
CA ILE A 132 0.18 -24.30 9.11
C ILE A 132 1.58 -24.92 9.06
N LYS A 133 1.75 -26.10 9.64
CA LYS A 133 3.03 -26.83 9.61
C LYS A 133 3.50 -27.14 8.19
N LEU A 134 2.61 -27.67 7.33
CA LEU A 134 2.93 -27.95 5.93
C LEU A 134 3.32 -26.70 5.16
N ARG A 135 2.64 -25.57 5.44
CA ARG A 135 2.98 -24.27 4.84
C ARG A 135 4.33 -23.77 5.34
N ALA A 136 4.59 -23.86 6.65
CA ALA A 136 5.86 -23.49 7.27
C ALA A 136 7.03 -24.27 6.68
N GLU A 137 6.88 -25.58 6.49
CA GLU A 137 7.89 -26.45 5.87
C GLU A 137 8.20 -26.02 4.43
N ARG A 138 7.16 -25.71 3.62
CA ARG A 138 7.34 -25.20 2.25
C ARG A 138 8.09 -23.87 2.21
N LEU A 139 7.88 -23.00 3.21
CA LEU A 139 8.52 -21.68 3.33
C LEU A 139 9.88 -21.75 4.04
N GLY A 140 10.37 -22.93 4.41
CA GLY A 140 11.64 -23.11 5.12
C GLY A 140 11.63 -22.58 6.56
N VAL A 141 10.46 -22.50 7.19
CA VAL A 141 10.33 -22.07 8.59
C VAL A 141 10.61 -23.27 9.51
N THR A 142 11.76 -23.24 10.17
CA THR A 142 12.28 -24.35 10.99
C THR A 142 12.54 -23.96 12.44
N THR A 143 12.22 -22.73 12.85
CA THR A 143 12.46 -22.26 14.22
C THR A 143 11.71 -23.08 15.25
N LYS A 144 12.33 -23.31 16.42
CA LYS A 144 11.72 -24.01 17.57
C LYS A 144 10.92 -23.07 18.46
N ASN A 145 11.05 -21.75 18.28
CA ASN A 145 10.40 -20.75 19.11
C ASN A 145 9.07 -20.26 18.53
N LEU A 146 8.49 -20.97 17.56
CA LEU A 146 7.16 -20.73 17.01
C LEU A 146 6.15 -21.70 17.61
N PHE A 147 5.20 -21.17 18.37
CA PHE A 147 4.13 -21.91 19.02
C PHE A 147 2.81 -21.66 18.30
N LEU A 148 2.02 -22.70 18.07
CA LEU A 148 0.74 -22.63 17.39
C LEU A 148 -0.42 -22.79 18.37
N LEU A 149 -1.43 -21.92 18.27
CA LEU A 149 -2.67 -22.01 19.02
C LEU A 149 -3.86 -21.98 18.05
N THR A 150 -4.68 -23.02 18.02
CA THR A 150 -5.85 -23.14 17.12
C THR A 150 -7.13 -22.99 17.92
N VAL A 151 -7.39 -21.76 18.38
CA VAL A 151 -8.57 -21.36 19.19
C VAL A 151 -9.14 -20.07 18.62
N THR A 152 -10.45 -19.90 18.70
CA THR A 152 -11.16 -18.71 18.19
C THR A 152 -11.74 -17.82 19.29
N ASP A 153 -11.78 -18.28 20.55
CA ASP A 153 -12.24 -17.48 21.68
C ASP A 153 -11.17 -16.45 22.09
N ALA A 154 -11.47 -15.16 21.91
CA ALA A 154 -10.53 -14.06 22.12
C ALA A 154 -10.10 -13.93 23.59
N GLN A 155 -10.99 -14.24 24.56
CA GLN A 155 -10.64 -14.18 25.98
C GLN A 155 -9.63 -15.27 26.33
N SER A 156 -9.88 -16.52 25.92
CA SER A 156 -8.95 -17.64 26.13
C SER A 156 -7.57 -17.39 25.50
N ILE A 157 -7.55 -16.71 24.34
CA ILE A 157 -6.30 -16.31 23.70
C ILE A 157 -5.55 -15.31 24.58
N CYS A 158 -6.22 -14.26 25.07
CA CYS A 158 -5.62 -13.26 25.96
C CYS A 158 -5.11 -13.84 27.28
N ASP A 159 -5.84 -14.79 27.85
CA ASP A 159 -5.44 -15.53 29.06
C ASP A 159 -4.17 -16.35 28.78
N THR A 160 -4.10 -17.01 27.61
CA THR A 160 -2.92 -17.75 27.17
C THR A 160 -1.72 -16.83 26.96
N ILE A 161 -1.89 -15.65 26.33
CA ILE A 161 -0.84 -14.65 26.16
C ILE A 161 -0.33 -14.18 27.52
N SER A 162 -1.24 -13.92 28.46
CA SER A 162 -0.91 -13.46 29.81
C SER A 162 -0.12 -14.50 30.61
N ALA A 163 -0.45 -15.77 30.44
CA ALA A 163 0.22 -16.88 31.12
C ALA A 163 1.58 -17.25 30.50
N SER A 164 1.66 -17.32 29.16
CA SER A 164 2.86 -17.78 28.45
C SER A 164 3.87 -16.69 28.15
N ARG A 165 3.44 -15.40 28.15
CA ARG A 165 4.28 -14.21 27.91
C ARG A 165 5.18 -14.36 26.67
N PRO A 166 4.61 -14.63 25.48
CA PRO A 166 5.41 -14.62 24.25
C PRO A 166 5.95 -13.22 23.95
N ASP A 167 7.05 -13.13 23.21
CA ASP A 167 7.60 -11.85 22.78
C ASP A 167 6.77 -11.20 21.67
N ILE A 168 6.13 -12.01 20.82
CA ILE A 168 5.34 -11.56 19.67
C ILE A 168 4.10 -12.44 19.51
N VAL A 169 2.97 -11.84 19.16
CA VAL A 169 1.70 -12.55 18.88
C VAL A 169 1.22 -12.25 17.46
N ILE A 170 0.72 -13.27 16.78
CA ILE A 170 0.09 -13.16 15.46
C ILE A 170 -1.32 -13.76 15.54
N ILE A 171 -2.35 -13.00 15.11
CA ILE A 171 -3.74 -13.43 15.04
C ILE A 171 -4.16 -13.55 13.57
N ASP A 172 -4.38 -14.77 13.08
CA ASP A 172 -4.73 -15.06 11.68
C ASP A 172 -6.01 -15.92 11.58
N SER A 173 -7.18 -15.33 11.29
CA SER A 173 -7.50 -13.93 11.07
C SER A 173 -8.51 -13.42 12.11
N ILE A 174 -8.64 -12.11 12.22
CA ILE A 174 -9.58 -11.48 13.16
C ILE A 174 -11.03 -11.84 12.87
N GLN A 175 -11.37 -12.16 11.63
CA GLN A 175 -12.74 -12.50 11.22
C GLN A 175 -13.24 -13.79 11.83
N THR A 176 -12.36 -14.67 12.24
CA THR A 176 -12.72 -15.94 12.89
C THR A 176 -12.77 -15.83 14.42
N MET A 177 -12.24 -14.74 14.97
CA MET A 177 -12.22 -14.54 16.42
C MET A 177 -13.60 -14.14 16.94
N ARG A 178 -13.92 -14.60 18.15
CA ARG A 178 -15.18 -14.33 18.81
C ARG A 178 -15.00 -14.13 20.32
N MET A 179 -15.92 -13.40 20.90
CA MET A 179 -16.16 -13.33 22.34
C MET A 179 -17.51 -14.01 22.60
N GLU A 180 -17.56 -15.01 23.47
CA GLU A 180 -18.78 -15.77 23.74
C GLU A 180 -19.89 -14.91 24.36
N GLU A 181 -19.51 -13.85 25.06
CA GLU A 181 -20.45 -12.90 25.70
C GLU A 181 -21.24 -12.05 24.68
N ILE A 182 -20.78 -12.00 23.43
CA ILE A 182 -21.37 -11.19 22.35
C ILE A 182 -22.21 -12.10 21.46
N SER A 183 -23.48 -11.83 21.33
CA SER A 183 -24.45 -12.69 20.61
C SER A 183 -24.30 -12.66 19.08
N SER A 184 -23.58 -11.68 18.53
CA SER A 184 -23.39 -11.58 17.08
C SER A 184 -22.41 -12.64 16.55
N SER A 185 -22.57 -13.02 15.28
CA SER A 185 -21.74 -14.04 14.63
C SER A 185 -20.28 -13.60 14.51
N ALA A 186 -19.35 -14.57 14.49
CA ALA A 186 -17.95 -14.31 14.16
C ALA A 186 -17.85 -13.59 12.82
N GLY A 187 -16.89 -12.67 12.69
CA GLY A 187 -16.72 -11.82 11.49
C GLY A 187 -17.70 -10.64 11.40
N SER A 188 -18.70 -10.54 12.27
CA SER A 188 -19.53 -9.33 12.37
C SER A 188 -18.71 -8.14 12.84
N LEU A 189 -19.16 -6.93 12.46
CA LEU A 189 -18.49 -5.66 12.81
C LEU A 189 -18.28 -5.54 14.33
N THR A 190 -19.28 -5.94 15.12
CA THR A 190 -19.22 -5.89 16.58
C THR A 190 -18.17 -6.84 17.13
N GLN A 191 -18.17 -8.11 16.68
CA GLN A 191 -17.16 -9.09 17.11
C GLN A 191 -15.76 -8.64 16.76
N VAL A 192 -15.52 -8.23 15.50
CA VAL A 192 -14.23 -7.77 15.05
C VAL A 192 -13.73 -6.57 15.87
N ARG A 193 -14.61 -5.60 16.16
CA ARG A 193 -14.27 -4.43 16.96
C ARG A 193 -13.88 -4.81 18.39
N GLU A 194 -14.73 -5.61 19.06
CA GLU A 194 -14.52 -5.93 20.47
C GLU A 194 -13.32 -6.88 20.66
N CYS A 195 -13.13 -7.88 19.78
CA CYS A 195 -11.94 -8.71 19.81
C CYS A 195 -10.66 -7.88 19.58
N THR A 196 -10.69 -6.91 18.63
CA THR A 196 -9.55 -6.02 18.38
C THR A 196 -9.25 -5.13 19.60
N ASN A 197 -10.28 -4.59 20.27
CA ASN A 197 -10.11 -3.82 21.49
C ASN A 197 -9.48 -4.67 22.61
N LEU A 198 -9.92 -5.90 22.78
CA LEU A 198 -9.38 -6.83 23.78
C LEU A 198 -7.90 -7.12 23.52
N PHE A 199 -7.53 -7.45 22.27
CA PHE A 199 -6.14 -7.66 21.89
C PHE A 199 -5.29 -6.39 22.06
N MET A 200 -5.83 -5.20 21.75
CA MET A 200 -5.16 -3.93 21.95
C MET A 200 -4.87 -3.67 23.43
N HIS A 201 -5.83 -3.91 24.32
CA HIS A 201 -5.62 -3.76 25.75
C HIS A 201 -4.55 -4.73 26.27
N THR A 202 -4.60 -5.99 25.84
CA THR A 202 -3.61 -7.02 26.20
C THR A 202 -2.21 -6.64 25.70
N ALA A 203 -2.09 -6.20 24.44
CA ALA A 203 -0.82 -5.75 23.85
C ALA A 203 -0.18 -4.61 24.67
N LYS A 204 -0.97 -3.57 24.98
CA LYS A 204 -0.51 -2.39 25.73
C LYS A 204 -0.18 -2.72 27.19
N GLN A 205 -0.99 -3.55 27.85
CA GLN A 205 -0.78 -3.92 29.25
C GLN A 205 0.45 -4.80 29.45
N LEU A 206 0.74 -5.70 28.50
CA LEU A 206 1.81 -6.68 28.60
C LEU A 206 3.09 -6.23 27.88
N ASP A 207 3.05 -5.12 27.15
CA ASP A 207 4.10 -4.61 26.28
C ASP A 207 4.54 -5.61 25.20
N ILE A 208 3.57 -6.39 24.68
CA ILE A 208 3.77 -7.42 23.66
C ILE A 208 3.18 -6.94 22.34
N PRO A 209 3.94 -6.88 21.23
CA PRO A 209 3.40 -6.51 19.92
C PRO A 209 2.48 -7.61 19.38
N VAL A 210 1.36 -7.17 18.79
CA VAL A 210 0.34 -8.06 18.23
C VAL A 210 0.12 -7.73 16.76
N TRP A 211 0.30 -8.72 15.89
CA TRP A 211 -0.13 -8.66 14.50
C TRP A 211 -1.55 -9.19 14.37
N ILE A 212 -2.38 -8.47 13.62
CA ILE A 212 -3.73 -8.89 13.28
C ILE A 212 -3.86 -8.98 11.77
N VAL A 213 -4.25 -10.14 11.26
CA VAL A 213 -4.60 -10.32 9.84
C VAL A 213 -6.07 -9.98 9.64
N GLY A 214 -6.34 -9.15 8.62
CA GLY A 214 -7.68 -8.78 8.18
C GLY A 214 -7.88 -9.03 6.67
N HIS A 215 -9.06 -9.55 6.28
CA HIS A 215 -9.44 -9.70 4.88
C HIS A 215 -10.25 -8.49 4.43
N VAL A 216 -9.92 -7.96 3.24
CA VAL A 216 -10.62 -6.84 2.58
C VAL A 216 -11.17 -7.35 1.27
N ASN A 217 -12.43 -7.02 0.94
CA ASN A 217 -12.99 -7.28 -0.38
C ASN A 217 -12.69 -6.13 -1.34
N LYS A 218 -12.71 -6.42 -2.67
CA LYS A 218 -12.44 -5.47 -3.77
C LYS A 218 -13.29 -4.18 -3.70
N ASP A 219 -14.48 -4.24 -3.14
CA ASP A 219 -15.39 -3.10 -3.03
C ASP A 219 -15.16 -2.24 -1.78
N GLY A 220 -14.18 -2.56 -0.96
CA GLY A 220 -13.91 -1.85 0.30
C GLY A 220 -15.08 -1.92 1.33
N ALA A 221 -16.08 -2.76 1.08
CA ALA A 221 -17.38 -2.74 1.72
C ALA A 221 -17.58 -3.83 2.78
N ILE A 222 -16.59 -4.69 3.06
CA ILE A 222 -16.74 -5.62 4.18
C ILE A 222 -16.31 -4.97 5.47
N ALA A 223 -17.25 -4.98 6.39
CA ALA A 223 -17.18 -4.56 7.76
C ALA A 223 -16.00 -5.20 8.50
N GLY A 224 -14.89 -4.54 8.59
CA GLY A 224 -13.77 -5.03 9.37
C GLY A 224 -12.60 -4.06 9.38
N PRO A 225 -11.82 -3.90 8.30
CA PRO A 225 -10.59 -3.14 8.36
C PRO A 225 -10.78 -1.67 8.75
N LYS A 226 -11.74 -0.95 8.17
CA LYS A 226 -11.97 0.48 8.48
C LYS A 226 -12.30 0.75 9.95
N VAL A 227 -13.03 -0.16 10.60
CA VAL A 227 -13.33 0.00 12.04
C VAL A 227 -12.10 -0.25 12.89
N MET A 228 -11.27 -1.22 12.50
CA MET A 228 -10.02 -1.52 13.19
C MET A 228 -8.95 -0.44 13.00
N GLU A 229 -8.94 0.27 11.86
CA GLU A 229 -7.96 1.34 11.57
C GLU A 229 -7.86 2.39 12.66
N HIS A 230 -8.97 2.69 13.32
CA HIS A 230 -8.98 3.66 14.42
C HIS A 230 -8.41 3.08 15.73
N ILE A 231 -8.52 1.77 15.94
CA ILE A 231 -8.13 1.08 17.17
C ILE A 231 -6.62 0.78 17.16
N VAL A 232 -6.11 0.26 16.03
CA VAL A 232 -4.72 -0.20 15.90
C VAL A 232 -3.72 0.96 15.74
N ASP A 233 -2.45 0.70 16.04
CA ASP A 233 -1.37 1.70 15.91
C ASP A 233 -0.85 1.83 14.50
N THR A 234 -0.76 0.71 13.78
CA THR A 234 -0.25 0.63 12.40
C THR A 234 -1.21 -0.17 11.53
N VAL A 235 -1.47 0.32 10.33
CA VAL A 235 -2.28 -0.34 9.31
C VAL A 235 -1.45 -0.49 8.06
N LEU A 236 -1.23 -1.72 7.64
CA LEU A 236 -0.53 -2.10 6.43
C LEU A 236 -1.51 -2.79 5.48
N TYR A 237 -1.51 -2.39 4.21
CA TYR A 237 -2.29 -3.06 3.18
C TYR A 237 -1.39 -3.71 2.14
N PHE A 238 -1.66 -4.99 1.85
CA PHE A 238 -1.16 -5.63 0.66
C PHE A 238 -2.04 -5.29 -0.53
N GLU A 239 -1.40 -4.74 -1.57
CA GLU A 239 -2.00 -4.38 -2.85
C GLU A 239 -1.32 -5.17 -3.96
N GLY A 240 -2.04 -5.47 -5.04
CA GLY A 240 -1.49 -6.12 -6.23
C GLY A 240 -2.51 -7.02 -6.91
N GLU A 241 -2.36 -7.20 -8.20
CA GLU A 241 -3.19 -8.10 -8.99
C GLU A 241 -2.68 -9.54 -8.88
N ARG A 242 -3.60 -10.52 -8.85
CA ARG A 242 -3.24 -11.95 -8.73
C ARG A 242 -2.39 -12.46 -9.89
N ASN A 243 -2.53 -11.84 -11.05
CA ASN A 243 -1.82 -12.21 -12.26
C ASN A 243 -0.40 -11.62 -12.35
N LEU A 244 -0.05 -10.69 -11.46
CA LEU A 244 1.28 -10.11 -11.38
C LEU A 244 2.09 -10.80 -10.29
N SER A 245 3.39 -10.96 -10.52
CA SER A 245 4.30 -11.53 -9.51
C SER A 245 4.51 -10.60 -8.33
N TYR A 246 4.32 -9.30 -8.53
CA TYR A 246 4.66 -8.28 -7.55
C TYR A 246 3.50 -7.93 -6.63
N ARG A 247 3.87 -7.59 -5.40
CA ARG A 247 2.96 -7.15 -4.34
C ARG A 247 3.53 -5.90 -3.70
N LEU A 248 2.67 -4.91 -3.48
CA LEU A 248 3.00 -3.70 -2.75
C LEU A 248 2.46 -3.79 -1.33
N LEU A 249 3.27 -3.44 -0.37
CA LEU A 249 2.86 -3.30 1.02
C LEU A 249 2.88 -1.81 1.37
N ARG A 250 1.72 -1.24 1.63
CA ARG A 250 1.55 0.20 1.89
C ARG A 250 1.16 0.45 3.34
N ALA A 251 1.81 1.41 3.99
CA ALA A 251 1.38 1.93 5.27
C ALA A 251 0.26 2.96 5.05
N VAL A 252 -0.95 2.66 5.54
CA VAL A 252 -2.11 3.58 5.51
C VAL A 252 -2.18 4.39 6.80
N LYS A 253 -1.76 3.77 7.91
CA LYS A 253 -1.62 4.42 9.21
C LYS A 253 -0.34 3.90 9.88
N ASN A 254 0.45 4.79 10.45
CA ASN A 254 1.61 4.40 11.24
C ASN A 254 1.89 5.46 12.31
N ARG A 255 1.71 5.12 13.60
CA ARG A 255 2.01 6.03 14.71
C ARG A 255 3.50 6.13 15.01
N TYR A 256 4.30 5.18 14.50
CA TYR A 256 5.72 5.02 14.80
C TYR A 256 6.62 5.32 13.60
N GLY A 257 6.04 5.72 12.47
CA GLY A 257 6.76 6.00 11.24
C GLY A 257 5.93 6.76 10.21
N SER A 258 6.50 6.92 9.03
CA SER A 258 5.82 7.58 7.90
C SER A 258 4.73 6.68 7.29
N THR A 259 3.61 7.26 6.90
CA THR A 259 2.58 6.60 6.09
C THR A 259 2.89 6.65 4.58
N ASN A 260 3.98 7.30 4.19
CA ASN A 260 4.39 7.45 2.79
C ASN A 260 5.39 6.38 2.35
N GLU A 261 5.64 5.34 3.18
CA GLU A 261 6.55 4.27 2.82
C GLU A 261 5.81 3.10 2.18
N ILE A 262 6.44 2.51 1.17
CA ILE A 262 5.99 1.26 0.56
C ILE A 262 7.09 0.21 0.60
N GLY A 263 6.68 -1.05 0.73
CA GLY A 263 7.50 -2.24 0.53
C GLY A 263 7.12 -2.92 -0.78
N VAL A 264 8.11 -3.37 -1.54
CA VAL A 264 7.89 -4.09 -2.80
C VAL A 264 8.36 -5.53 -2.63
N PHE A 265 7.47 -6.46 -2.96
CA PHE A 265 7.70 -7.89 -2.83
C PHE A 265 7.41 -8.60 -4.14
N GLU A 266 8.09 -9.70 -4.38
CA GLU A 266 7.80 -10.64 -5.44
C GLU A 266 7.29 -11.96 -4.85
N MET A 267 6.20 -12.49 -5.40
CA MET A 267 5.68 -13.79 -5.01
C MET A 267 6.34 -14.87 -5.86
N GLN A 268 7.05 -15.77 -5.22
CA GLN A 268 7.68 -16.93 -5.81
C GLN A 268 7.15 -18.22 -5.16
N ASP A 269 7.52 -19.39 -5.66
CA ASP A 269 7.12 -20.70 -5.09
C ASP A 269 7.62 -20.86 -3.65
N SER A 270 8.79 -20.29 -3.34
CA SER A 270 9.42 -20.27 -2.02
C SER A 270 8.83 -19.25 -1.04
N GLY A 271 7.87 -18.43 -1.48
CA GLY A 271 7.21 -17.39 -0.68
C GLY A 271 7.37 -15.97 -1.24
N LEU A 272 7.28 -14.99 -0.36
CA LEU A 272 7.48 -13.57 -0.67
C LEU A 272 8.95 -13.20 -0.53
N HIS A 273 9.51 -12.62 -1.58
CA HIS A 273 10.86 -12.07 -1.62
C HIS A 273 10.81 -10.56 -1.72
N GLU A 274 11.64 -9.88 -0.95
CA GLU A 274 11.77 -8.43 -1.03
C GLU A 274 12.45 -7.99 -2.33
N VAL A 275 11.99 -6.88 -2.89
CA VAL A 275 12.57 -6.25 -4.09
C VAL A 275 13.27 -4.94 -3.69
N PRO A 276 14.57 -4.98 -3.38
CA PRO A 276 15.29 -3.80 -2.89
C PRO A 276 15.39 -2.70 -3.96
N ASN A 277 15.36 -3.07 -5.24
CA ASN A 277 15.46 -2.14 -6.37
C ASN A 277 14.33 -2.37 -7.39
N PRO A 278 13.11 -1.83 -7.15
CA PRO A 278 11.99 -1.97 -8.09
C PRO A 278 12.28 -1.32 -9.45
N SER A 279 13.04 -0.22 -9.50
CA SER A 279 13.40 0.42 -10.75
C SER A 279 14.22 -0.50 -11.67
N ALA A 280 15.21 -1.22 -11.11
CA ALA A 280 16.00 -2.18 -11.88
C ALA A 280 15.14 -3.30 -12.44
N MET A 281 14.28 -3.84 -11.61
CA MET A 281 13.36 -4.92 -11.97
C MET A 281 12.40 -4.50 -13.11
N LEU A 282 11.77 -3.31 -13.01
CA LEU A 282 10.81 -2.81 -14.01
C LEU A 282 11.46 -2.42 -15.32
N LEU A 283 12.75 -2.14 -15.32
CA LEU A 283 13.54 -1.78 -16.50
C LEU A 283 14.27 -2.97 -17.11
N ASP A 284 14.19 -4.14 -16.50
CA ASP A 284 14.79 -5.36 -17.06
C ASP A 284 14.07 -5.79 -18.35
N GLY A 285 14.83 -6.25 -19.33
CA GLY A 285 14.30 -6.70 -20.63
C GLY A 285 13.75 -5.58 -21.52
N ARG A 286 14.08 -4.29 -21.30
CA ARG A 286 13.64 -3.19 -22.17
C ARG A 286 14.12 -3.40 -23.61
N PRO A 287 13.23 -3.13 -24.61
CA PRO A 287 13.59 -3.22 -26.01
C PRO A 287 14.58 -2.10 -26.38
N HIS A 288 15.54 -2.40 -27.24
CA HIS A 288 16.53 -1.46 -27.74
C HIS A 288 16.15 -0.93 -29.12
N GLY A 289 16.31 0.39 -29.33
CA GLY A 289 16.11 1.01 -30.65
C GLY A 289 14.66 0.98 -31.15
N VAL A 290 13.68 0.82 -30.27
CA VAL A 290 12.25 0.75 -30.61
C VAL A 290 11.59 2.11 -30.41
N SER A 291 10.75 2.55 -31.38
CA SER A 291 9.95 3.76 -31.26
C SER A 291 8.80 3.55 -30.26
N GLY A 292 8.31 4.65 -29.68
CA GLY A 292 7.16 4.63 -28.77
C GLY A 292 7.49 4.24 -27.33
N THR A 293 8.77 4.19 -26.93
CA THR A 293 9.15 3.85 -25.56
C THR A 293 9.87 5.00 -24.87
N CYS A 294 9.57 5.25 -23.61
CA CYS A 294 10.27 6.22 -22.76
C CYS A 294 10.18 5.80 -21.30
N VAL A 295 11.18 6.18 -20.50
CA VAL A 295 11.14 5.97 -19.05
C VAL A 295 10.69 7.23 -18.35
N THR A 296 9.83 7.06 -17.35
CA THR A 296 9.47 8.08 -16.39
C THR A 296 9.85 7.67 -14.97
N CYS A 297 9.76 8.63 -14.05
CA CYS A 297 9.91 8.38 -12.62
C CYS A 297 8.61 8.73 -11.91
N MET A 298 7.97 7.76 -11.30
CA MET A 298 6.83 7.97 -10.43
C MET A 298 7.24 7.96 -8.96
N MET A 299 6.44 8.64 -8.12
CA MET A 299 6.61 8.61 -6.67
C MET A 299 5.58 7.69 -6.04
N GLU A 300 6.04 6.58 -5.51
CA GLU A 300 5.22 5.74 -4.66
C GLU A 300 5.53 6.07 -3.19
N GLY A 301 4.70 6.93 -2.61
CA GLY A 301 4.96 7.50 -1.30
C GLY A 301 6.24 8.36 -1.30
N SER A 302 7.24 7.96 -0.53
CA SER A 302 8.55 8.62 -0.50
C SER A 302 9.55 8.07 -1.52
N ARG A 303 9.23 6.95 -2.19
CA ARG A 303 10.14 6.19 -3.03
C ARG A 303 10.01 6.56 -4.51
N PRO A 304 11.08 7.05 -5.16
CA PRO A 304 11.09 7.18 -6.61
C PRO A 304 11.23 5.79 -7.26
N ILE A 305 10.39 5.51 -8.24
CA ILE A 305 10.41 4.26 -9.02
C ILE A 305 10.41 4.63 -10.49
N LEU A 306 11.36 4.09 -11.25
CA LEU A 306 11.40 4.26 -12.69
C LEU A 306 10.53 3.19 -13.35
N ALA A 307 9.68 3.62 -14.29
CA ALA A 307 8.82 2.75 -15.06
C ALA A 307 8.92 3.07 -16.54
N GLU A 308 8.88 2.02 -17.38
CA GLU A 308 8.82 2.17 -18.82
C GLU A 308 7.39 2.38 -19.27
N ILE A 309 7.19 3.39 -20.12
CA ILE A 309 5.95 3.64 -20.84
C ILE A 309 6.15 3.19 -22.29
N GLN A 310 5.19 2.44 -22.80
CA GLN A 310 5.15 1.97 -24.18
C GLN A 310 3.87 2.48 -24.85
N VAL A 311 4.01 3.07 -26.02
CA VAL A 311 2.91 3.53 -26.88
C VAL A 311 3.05 2.95 -28.26
N LEU A 312 1.98 2.37 -28.77
CA LEU A 312 1.85 1.95 -30.16
C LEU A 312 0.74 2.76 -30.85
N ALA A 313 1.12 3.56 -31.85
CA ALA A 313 0.20 4.24 -32.72
C ALA A 313 0.26 3.60 -34.11
N THR A 314 -0.84 3.00 -34.58
CA THR A 314 -0.89 2.29 -35.84
C THR A 314 -2.16 2.67 -36.63
N LYS A 315 -2.15 2.51 -37.96
CA LYS A 315 -3.30 2.80 -38.79
C LYS A 315 -4.52 1.94 -38.34
N SER A 316 -5.65 2.60 -38.10
CA SER A 316 -6.86 1.89 -37.73
C SER A 316 -7.45 1.20 -38.95
N GLY A 317 -7.86 -0.06 -38.76
CA GLY A 317 -8.69 -0.79 -39.71
C GLY A 317 -10.19 -0.54 -39.54
N PHE A 318 -10.59 0.31 -38.60
CA PHE A 318 -11.95 0.62 -38.22
C PHE A 318 -12.33 2.07 -38.54
N SER A 319 -13.61 2.34 -38.75
CA SER A 319 -14.12 3.70 -38.94
C SER A 319 -13.93 4.59 -37.70
N ALA A 320 -13.93 4.01 -36.51
CA ALA A 320 -13.62 4.69 -35.25
C ALA A 320 -12.32 4.15 -34.67
N PRO A 321 -11.27 4.95 -34.58
CA PRO A 321 -9.98 4.52 -34.01
C PRO A 321 -10.09 4.11 -32.54
N ARG A 322 -9.40 3.05 -32.19
CA ARG A 322 -9.39 2.51 -30.82
C ARG A 322 -8.39 3.27 -29.95
N ARG A 323 -8.76 3.45 -28.69
CA ARG A 323 -7.92 4.01 -27.65
C ARG A 323 -7.94 3.03 -26.47
N GLN A 324 -6.75 2.59 -26.02
CA GLN A 324 -6.65 1.65 -24.91
C GLN A 324 -5.46 1.99 -24.05
N THR A 325 -5.64 1.92 -22.73
CA THR A 325 -4.58 2.16 -21.74
C THR A 325 -4.52 1.00 -20.75
N GLN A 326 -3.30 0.70 -20.31
CA GLN A 326 -3.03 -0.16 -19.17
C GLN A 326 -2.02 0.53 -18.27
N GLY A 327 -2.35 0.70 -16.99
CA GLY A 327 -1.49 1.39 -16.04
C GLY A 327 -1.45 2.92 -16.17
N PHE A 328 -2.32 3.53 -17.00
CA PHE A 328 -2.44 4.98 -17.17
C PHE A 328 -3.91 5.38 -17.39
N ASP A 329 -4.31 6.56 -16.91
CA ASP A 329 -5.69 7.02 -17.07
C ASP A 329 -6.05 7.28 -18.53
N TYR A 330 -7.16 6.69 -18.96
CA TYR A 330 -7.67 6.79 -20.34
C TYR A 330 -7.98 8.24 -20.73
N SER A 331 -8.67 9.00 -19.85
CA SER A 331 -9.06 10.38 -20.11
C SER A 331 -7.85 11.26 -20.26
N ARG A 332 -6.80 11.01 -19.44
CA ARG A 332 -5.53 11.74 -19.50
C ARG A 332 -4.80 11.50 -20.82
N MET A 333 -4.73 10.24 -21.30
CA MET A 333 -4.16 9.92 -22.62
C MET A 333 -4.91 10.67 -23.74
N VAL A 334 -6.24 10.67 -23.74
CA VAL A 334 -7.05 11.39 -24.74
C VAL A 334 -6.76 12.88 -24.74
N ILE A 335 -6.62 13.48 -23.56
CA ILE A 335 -6.24 14.89 -23.41
C ILE A 335 -4.84 15.16 -24.01
N LEU A 336 -3.85 14.31 -23.73
CA LEU A 336 -2.51 14.46 -24.28
C LEU A 336 -2.51 14.36 -25.82
N ILE A 337 -3.27 13.43 -26.40
CA ILE A 337 -3.46 13.34 -27.85
C ILE A 337 -4.03 14.64 -28.41
N ALA A 338 -5.10 15.18 -27.81
CA ALA A 338 -5.72 16.45 -28.25
C ALA A 338 -4.74 17.63 -28.16
N VAL A 339 -3.90 17.69 -27.13
CA VAL A 339 -2.84 18.72 -26.98
C VAL A 339 -1.81 18.59 -28.10
N LEU A 340 -1.35 17.37 -28.43
CA LEU A 340 -0.42 17.11 -29.49
C LEU A 340 -1.00 17.49 -30.87
N GLU A 341 -2.26 17.15 -31.13
CA GLU A 341 -2.94 17.52 -32.37
C GLU A 341 -3.06 19.04 -32.52
N LYS A 342 -3.58 19.71 -31.46
CA LYS A 342 -3.88 21.15 -31.52
C LYS A 342 -2.62 22.01 -31.61
N HIS A 343 -1.60 21.74 -30.80
CA HIS A 343 -0.44 22.64 -30.65
C HIS A 343 0.76 22.27 -31.50
N LEU A 344 0.81 21.03 -31.99
CA LEU A 344 1.97 20.49 -32.72
C LEU A 344 1.61 19.96 -34.11
N GLY A 345 0.30 19.95 -34.46
CA GLY A 345 -0.16 19.48 -35.77
C GLY A 345 0.01 17.98 -35.98
N MET A 346 0.14 17.21 -34.91
CA MET A 346 0.24 15.75 -34.97
C MET A 346 -1.15 15.14 -35.09
N PHE A 347 -1.39 14.33 -36.08
CA PHE A 347 -2.73 13.82 -36.36
C PHE A 347 -2.87 12.34 -35.93
N PHE A 348 -3.70 12.08 -34.94
CA PHE A 348 -4.04 10.75 -34.45
C PHE A 348 -5.45 10.29 -34.82
N GLY A 349 -6.21 11.09 -35.53
CA GLY A 349 -7.64 10.85 -35.83
C GLY A 349 -7.91 9.58 -36.64
N THR A 350 -6.93 9.00 -37.32
CA THR A 350 -7.06 7.73 -38.08
C THR A 350 -6.20 6.60 -37.51
N LEU A 351 -5.63 6.81 -36.32
CA LEU A 351 -4.71 5.83 -35.72
C LEU A 351 -5.34 5.19 -34.48
N ASP A 352 -5.22 3.88 -34.35
CA ASP A 352 -5.38 3.19 -33.09
C ASP A 352 -4.19 3.52 -32.18
N VAL A 353 -4.45 3.79 -30.91
CA VAL A 353 -3.42 4.09 -29.92
C VAL A 353 -3.56 3.17 -28.72
N TYR A 354 -2.49 2.45 -28.42
CA TYR A 354 -2.37 1.58 -27.27
C TYR A 354 -1.25 2.12 -26.37
N LEU A 355 -1.52 2.25 -25.08
CA LEU A 355 -0.56 2.67 -24.07
C LEU A 355 -0.47 1.63 -22.96
N ASN A 356 0.75 1.28 -22.60
CA ASN A 356 1.02 0.34 -21.53
C ASN A 356 2.13 0.89 -20.62
N VAL A 357 1.90 0.83 -19.30
CA VAL A 357 2.95 1.01 -18.28
C VAL A 357 3.46 -0.38 -17.92
N VAL A 358 4.74 -0.63 -18.17
CA VAL A 358 5.34 -1.94 -17.98
C VAL A 358 5.41 -2.29 -16.49
N GLY A 359 5.17 -3.58 -16.17
CA GLY A 359 5.25 -4.09 -14.80
C GLY A 359 3.94 -4.00 -14.00
N GLY A 360 2.84 -3.50 -14.63
CA GLY A 360 1.50 -3.47 -14.00
C GLY A 360 1.34 -2.40 -12.92
N PHE A 361 2.24 -1.44 -12.85
CA PHE A 361 2.10 -0.27 -11.98
C PHE A 361 1.08 0.72 -12.56
N GLN A 362 0.38 1.42 -11.67
CA GLN A 362 -0.50 2.51 -12.03
C GLN A 362 0.27 3.83 -11.96
N LEU A 363 0.26 4.59 -13.05
CA LEU A 363 0.86 5.91 -13.13
C LEU A 363 -0.23 6.96 -12.89
N ASP A 364 -0.58 7.18 -11.62
CA ASP A 364 -1.71 8.03 -11.22
C ASP A 364 -1.32 9.52 -11.10
N GLU A 365 -0.02 9.83 -11.13
CA GLU A 365 0.45 11.20 -10.98
C GLU A 365 0.73 11.88 -12.35
N PRO A 366 0.47 13.20 -12.47
CA PRO A 366 0.70 13.94 -13.71
C PRO A 366 2.16 13.98 -14.18
N ALA A 367 3.11 13.64 -13.31
CA ALA A 367 4.54 13.67 -13.65
C ALA A 367 4.93 12.78 -14.84
N GLY A 368 4.11 11.77 -15.17
CA GLY A 368 4.31 10.88 -16.32
C GLY A 368 3.88 11.45 -17.67
N ASP A 369 3.11 12.55 -17.69
CA ASP A 369 2.53 13.09 -18.93
C ASP A 369 3.56 13.40 -20.00
N LEU A 370 4.69 14.00 -19.59
CA LEU A 370 5.75 14.37 -20.54
C LEU A 370 6.32 13.11 -21.24
N ALA A 371 6.56 12.05 -20.48
CA ALA A 371 7.05 10.79 -21.05
C ALA A 371 6.01 10.16 -21.98
N VAL A 372 4.72 10.16 -21.61
CA VAL A 372 3.62 9.70 -22.47
C VAL A 372 3.55 10.51 -23.77
N ALA A 373 3.63 11.84 -23.69
CA ALA A 373 3.65 12.71 -24.88
C ALA A 373 4.85 12.43 -25.80
N LEU A 374 6.03 12.16 -25.20
CA LEU A 374 7.23 11.78 -25.95
C LEU A 374 7.08 10.40 -26.62
N CYS A 375 6.44 9.42 -25.93
CA CYS A 375 6.14 8.12 -26.49
C CYS A 375 5.14 8.21 -27.68
N LEU A 376 4.07 9.00 -27.53
CA LEU A 376 3.10 9.28 -28.58
C LEU A 376 3.78 9.88 -29.83
N TYR A 377 4.64 10.88 -29.62
CA TYR A 377 5.45 11.48 -30.68
C TYR A 377 6.37 10.46 -31.34
N SER A 378 7.16 9.74 -30.55
CA SER A 378 8.12 8.75 -31.01
C SER A 378 7.44 7.66 -31.86
N SER A 379 6.30 7.13 -31.40
CA SER A 379 5.51 6.13 -32.14
C SER A 379 4.92 6.68 -33.43
N LEU A 380 4.44 7.94 -33.44
CA LEU A 380 3.84 8.57 -34.62
C LEU A 380 4.87 8.78 -35.74
N VAL A 381 6.09 9.24 -35.38
CA VAL A 381 7.15 9.55 -36.36
C VAL A 381 8.09 8.38 -36.61
N ASP A 382 7.85 7.26 -35.95
CA ASP A 382 8.68 6.04 -35.99
C ASP A 382 10.18 6.31 -35.74
N LYS A 383 10.45 7.09 -34.68
CA LYS A 383 11.82 7.42 -34.26
C LYS A 383 12.03 7.06 -32.79
N PRO A 384 12.98 6.18 -32.48
CA PRO A 384 13.25 5.78 -31.11
C PRO A 384 13.79 6.96 -30.28
N ILE A 385 13.40 6.99 -29.00
CA ILE A 385 14.00 7.83 -27.97
C ILE A 385 15.24 7.11 -27.45
N SER A 386 16.31 7.86 -27.15
CA SER A 386 17.50 7.25 -26.56
C SER A 386 17.17 6.51 -25.26
N GLU A 387 17.62 5.27 -25.14
CA GLU A 387 17.40 4.40 -23.97
C GLU A 387 17.94 4.98 -22.67
N ARG A 388 18.90 5.90 -22.78
CA ARG A 388 19.51 6.60 -21.65
C ARG A 388 18.80 7.91 -21.30
N THR A 389 17.61 8.16 -21.89
CA THR A 389 16.79 9.34 -21.62
C THR A 389 15.62 8.98 -20.71
N VAL A 390 15.40 9.79 -19.68
CA VAL A 390 14.24 9.75 -18.82
C VAL A 390 13.53 11.09 -18.90
N ALA A 391 12.20 11.09 -18.81
CA ALA A 391 11.40 12.32 -18.88
C ALA A 391 10.31 12.32 -17.82
N PHE A 392 10.11 13.44 -17.15
CA PHE A 392 9.00 13.65 -16.24
C PHE A 392 8.61 15.12 -16.17
N GLY A 393 7.30 15.36 -16.11
CA GLY A 393 6.68 16.68 -16.07
C GLY A 393 5.19 16.58 -16.35
N GLU A 394 4.39 17.44 -15.77
CA GLU A 394 2.98 17.58 -16.08
C GLU A 394 2.80 18.35 -17.38
N VAL A 395 1.84 17.95 -18.22
CA VAL A 395 1.49 18.65 -19.46
C VAL A 395 0.15 19.32 -19.34
N GLY A 396 0.12 20.66 -19.46
CA GLY A 396 -1.12 21.43 -19.48
C GLY A 396 -1.77 21.47 -20.84
N LEU A 397 -3.05 21.94 -20.89
CA LEU A 397 -3.87 22.01 -22.11
C LEU A 397 -3.31 22.95 -23.18
N GLY A 398 -2.46 23.93 -22.81
CA GLY A 398 -1.75 24.80 -23.75
C GLY A 398 -0.47 24.19 -24.32
N GLY A 399 -0.13 22.97 -23.97
CA GLY A 399 1.12 22.31 -24.35
C GLY A 399 2.34 22.77 -23.53
N GLU A 400 2.11 23.52 -22.45
CA GLU A 400 3.14 23.89 -21.46
C GLU A 400 3.52 22.70 -20.59
N VAL A 401 4.78 22.68 -20.17
CA VAL A 401 5.31 21.68 -19.21
C VAL A 401 5.43 22.32 -17.84
N ARG A 402 4.68 21.79 -16.89
CA ARG A 402 4.53 22.30 -15.51
C ARG A 402 5.44 21.56 -14.53
N GLY A 403 5.76 22.25 -13.43
CA GLY A 403 6.54 21.70 -12.32
C GLY A 403 5.88 20.53 -11.64
N ILE A 404 6.71 19.64 -11.11
CA ILE A 404 6.31 18.43 -10.38
C ILE A 404 7.00 18.36 -9.03
N SER A 405 6.44 17.60 -8.12
CA SER A 405 7.01 17.38 -6.78
C SER A 405 8.23 16.46 -6.81
N HIS A 406 9.08 16.57 -5.79
CA HIS A 406 10.21 15.66 -5.53
C HIS A 406 11.22 15.53 -6.67
N ILE A 407 11.43 16.59 -7.46
CA ILE A 407 12.29 16.56 -8.65
C ILE A 407 13.70 16.06 -8.34
N ARG A 408 14.29 16.43 -7.18
CA ARG A 408 15.62 15.98 -6.78
C ARG A 408 15.71 14.46 -6.65
N ARG A 409 14.74 13.84 -5.97
CA ARG A 409 14.69 12.38 -5.77
C ARG A 409 14.55 11.65 -7.10
N ARG A 410 13.72 12.17 -8.02
CA ARG A 410 13.51 11.58 -9.35
C ARG A 410 14.79 11.61 -10.18
N VAL A 411 15.49 12.75 -10.17
CA VAL A 411 16.78 12.89 -10.91
C VAL A 411 17.84 11.99 -10.31
N GLN A 412 17.96 11.93 -8.99
CA GLN A 412 18.91 11.05 -8.30
C GLN A 412 18.66 9.57 -8.61
N GLU A 413 17.39 9.14 -8.64
CA GLU A 413 17.06 7.77 -9.00
C GLU A 413 17.39 7.47 -10.45
N ALA A 414 17.08 8.39 -11.37
CA ALA A 414 17.47 8.25 -12.78
C ALA A 414 19.00 8.14 -12.95
N GLU A 415 19.75 8.97 -12.24
CA GLU A 415 21.22 8.93 -12.25
C GLU A 415 21.76 7.62 -11.67
N ARG A 416 21.22 7.18 -10.52
CA ARG A 416 21.55 5.90 -9.86
C ARG A 416 21.33 4.70 -10.79
N MET A 417 20.31 4.77 -11.66
CA MET A 417 19.98 3.74 -12.64
C MET A 417 20.75 3.87 -13.95
N GLY A 418 21.71 4.81 -14.04
CA GLY A 418 22.63 4.94 -15.19
C GLY A 418 22.05 5.72 -16.38
N PHE A 419 20.96 6.46 -16.19
CA PHE A 419 20.48 7.38 -17.22
C PHE A 419 21.44 8.55 -17.37
N THR A 420 21.66 8.98 -18.62
CA THR A 420 22.62 10.06 -18.92
C THR A 420 21.92 11.37 -19.26
N ARG A 421 20.60 11.33 -19.52
CA ARG A 421 19.79 12.51 -19.83
C ARG A 421 18.45 12.48 -19.10
N CYS A 422 18.08 13.66 -18.58
CA CYS A 422 16.80 13.87 -17.93
C CYS A 422 16.10 15.10 -18.53
N ILE A 423 14.87 14.93 -19.06
CA ILE A 423 14.03 16.02 -19.55
C ILE A 423 13.05 16.40 -18.45
N VAL A 424 13.13 17.63 -17.97
CA VAL A 424 12.38 18.10 -16.80
C VAL A 424 11.70 19.44 -17.06
N PRO A 425 10.68 19.84 -16.29
CA PRO A 425 10.10 21.17 -16.37
C PRO A 425 11.14 22.24 -16.05
N HIS A 426 11.20 23.30 -16.86
CA HIS A 426 12.13 24.42 -16.66
C HIS A 426 11.99 25.05 -15.27
N GLN A 427 10.78 25.08 -14.70
CA GLN A 427 10.50 25.61 -13.37
C GLN A 427 11.24 24.84 -12.28
N CYS A 428 11.45 23.52 -12.44
CA CYS A 428 12.14 22.70 -11.46
C CYS A 428 13.67 22.86 -11.44
N LEU A 429 14.25 23.58 -12.44
CA LEU A 429 15.71 23.78 -12.49
C LEU A 429 16.25 24.55 -11.28
N HIS A 430 15.45 25.43 -10.66
CA HIS A 430 15.88 26.17 -9.47
C HIS A 430 16.08 25.25 -8.25
N GLU A 431 15.26 24.20 -8.11
CA GLU A 431 15.40 23.20 -7.04
C GLU A 431 16.63 22.29 -7.25
N LEU A 432 17.04 22.11 -8.51
CA LEU A 432 18.22 21.29 -8.86
C LEU A 432 19.54 22.06 -8.73
N LYS A 433 19.50 23.39 -8.63
CA LYS A 433 20.70 24.21 -8.40
C LYS A 433 21.36 23.85 -7.07
N GLY A 434 22.70 23.70 -7.10
CA GLY A 434 23.51 23.33 -5.92
C GLY A 434 23.66 21.83 -5.68
N GLY A 435 22.96 20.96 -6.45
CA GLY A 435 23.24 19.54 -6.50
C GLY A 435 24.37 19.24 -7.52
N SER A 436 25.19 18.24 -7.23
CA SER A 436 26.14 17.67 -8.18
C SER A 436 25.48 16.50 -8.90
N TYR A 437 25.16 16.66 -10.17
CA TYR A 437 24.55 15.61 -11.00
C TYR A 437 25.46 15.31 -12.19
N GLN A 438 25.70 14.03 -12.46
CA GLN A 438 26.41 13.57 -13.67
C GLN A 438 25.48 13.46 -14.86
N ILE A 439 24.15 13.27 -14.60
CA ILE A 439 23.12 13.22 -15.62
C ILE A 439 22.89 14.62 -16.24
N ARG A 440 22.82 14.70 -17.56
CA ARG A 440 22.50 15.96 -18.27
C ARG A 440 21.05 16.32 -18.09
N ILE A 441 20.76 17.49 -17.51
CA ILE A 441 19.41 17.96 -17.23
C ILE A 441 18.98 18.96 -18.31
N ALA A 442 17.92 18.64 -19.05
CA ALA A 442 17.32 19.48 -20.05
C ALA A 442 16.00 20.07 -19.53
N GLY A 443 15.99 21.34 -19.16
CA GLY A 443 14.78 22.05 -18.70
C GLY A 443 13.95 22.54 -19.87
N VAL A 444 12.67 22.13 -19.96
CA VAL A 444 11.75 22.49 -21.03
C VAL A 444 10.53 23.24 -20.51
N ARG A 445 9.98 24.19 -21.28
CA ARG A 445 8.80 24.98 -20.94
C ARG A 445 7.53 24.48 -21.62
N ASN A 446 7.68 23.76 -22.74
CA ASN A 446 6.57 23.24 -23.52
C ASN A 446 7.01 21.99 -24.32
N LEU A 447 6.03 21.28 -24.88
CA LEU A 447 6.27 20.06 -25.66
C LEU A 447 7.16 20.30 -26.87
N ARG A 448 7.05 21.44 -27.56
CA ARG A 448 7.89 21.77 -28.73
C ARG A 448 9.38 21.77 -28.36
N GLN A 449 9.72 22.36 -27.19
CA GLN A 449 11.09 22.32 -26.69
C GLN A 449 11.53 20.89 -26.33
N ALA A 450 10.65 20.10 -25.73
CA ALA A 450 10.95 18.71 -25.37
C ALA A 450 11.29 17.86 -26.62
N PHE A 451 10.53 18.00 -27.71
CA PHE A 451 10.83 17.30 -28.96
C PHE A 451 12.13 17.80 -29.62
N SER A 452 12.40 19.11 -29.56
CA SER A 452 13.68 19.64 -30.08
C SER A 452 14.90 19.06 -29.34
N VAL A 453 14.77 18.71 -28.04
CA VAL A 453 15.82 18.02 -27.29
C VAL A 453 16.06 16.63 -27.88
N LEU A 454 14.98 15.84 -28.12
CA LEU A 454 15.10 14.50 -28.72
C LEU A 454 15.72 14.51 -30.13
N GLU A 455 15.35 15.50 -30.96
CA GLU A 455 15.90 15.61 -32.32
C GLU A 455 17.39 15.95 -32.35
N LYS A 456 17.87 16.76 -31.42
CA LYS A 456 19.31 17.05 -31.27
C LYS A 456 20.10 15.81 -30.89
N ASP A 457 19.55 15.01 -29.96
CA ASP A 457 20.15 13.75 -29.52
C ASP A 457 20.30 12.75 -30.65
N ALA A 458 19.26 12.62 -31.49
CA ALA A 458 19.30 11.73 -32.64
C ALA A 458 20.32 12.15 -33.68
N ARG A 459 20.69 13.45 -33.76
CA ARG A 459 21.74 13.97 -34.63
C ARG A 459 23.12 13.71 -34.03
N GLU A 460 23.30 13.95 -32.73
CA GLU A 460 24.56 13.67 -32.02
C GLU A 460 24.91 12.18 -32.06
N ALA A 461 23.95 11.30 -31.87
CA ALA A 461 24.12 9.84 -31.92
C ALA A 461 24.48 9.31 -33.34
N LYS A 462 24.09 10.02 -34.41
CA LYS A 462 24.47 9.67 -35.79
C LYS A 462 25.83 10.22 -36.24
N ALA A 463 26.38 11.14 -35.45
CA ALA A 463 27.68 11.79 -35.74
C ALA A 463 28.84 11.12 -35.01
N LEU A 464 28.57 10.17 -34.11
CA LEU A 464 29.51 9.27 -33.43
C LEU A 464 29.50 7.89 -34.08
#